data_35c31ca5f45a78a2c37e063d5343c28a
#
_entry.id   35c31ca5f45a78a2c37e063d5343c28a
#
_cell.length_a   1.000
_cell.length_b   1.000
_cell.length_c   1.000
_cell.angle_alpha   90.00
_cell.angle_beta   90.00
_cell.angle_gamma   90.00
#
_symmetry.space_group_name_H-M   'P 1'
#
loop_
_entity.id
_entity.type
_entity.pdbx_description
1 polymer ?
#
loop_
_entity_poly.entity_id
_entity_poly.type
_entity_poly.pdbx_seq_one_letter_code
_entity_poly.pdbx_strand_id
1 'polypeptide(L)'
;MGTVELQLRDQIAKRCMDVVGAVIGCIISIPIIAVVAIPLKLESPGPLFFKQKRVGRNGRYFYIHKLRSMYVDAEARKKELMAQNEMNGLMFKMEDDPRVTKVGKFIRRTSIDELPQFFDVLRGDMSLVGTRPPTVDEYKQYESHHKRRLSMKPGITGLWQVSGRSDIEDFEEVVKLDVAYIDNWSLWG
;
A
#
# COMPACT_ATOMS: atom_id res chain seq x y z
N MET A 1 -19.69 -6.83 12.50
CA MET A 1 -18.86 -5.92 11.72
C MET A 1 -19.75 -4.80 11.23
N GLY A 2 -19.57 -3.56 11.72
CA GLY A 2 -20.29 -2.41 11.18
C GLY A 2 -19.77 -2.13 9.77
N THR A 3 -20.53 -2.49 8.74
CA THR A 3 -20.26 -2.04 7.38
C THR A 3 -20.60 -0.56 7.31
N VAL A 4 -19.66 0.28 6.91
CA VAL A 4 -19.98 1.66 6.53
C VAL A 4 -20.73 1.60 5.21
N GLU A 5 -22.06 1.77 5.25
CA GLU A 5 -22.89 1.86 4.05
C GLU A 5 -22.81 3.29 3.52
N LEU A 6 -21.88 3.54 2.62
CA LEU A 6 -21.88 4.76 1.83
C LEU A 6 -23.13 4.81 0.95
N GLN A 7 -23.75 5.96 0.84
CA GLN A 7 -24.87 6.15 -0.12
C GLN A 7 -24.39 5.81 -1.54
N LEU A 8 -25.27 5.24 -2.35
CA LEU A 8 -24.92 4.80 -3.71
C LEU A 8 -24.30 5.94 -4.55
N ARG A 9 -24.82 7.16 -4.42
CA ARG A 9 -24.28 8.36 -5.09
C ARG A 9 -22.81 8.61 -4.72
N ASP A 10 -22.47 8.44 -3.44
CA ASP A 10 -21.10 8.70 -2.95
C ASP A 10 -20.15 7.62 -3.40
N GLN A 11 -20.61 6.37 -3.47
CA GLN A 11 -19.83 5.27 -4.04
C GLN A 11 -19.52 5.49 -5.52
N ILE A 12 -20.50 5.96 -6.29
CA ILE A 12 -20.36 6.28 -7.73
C ILE A 12 -19.40 7.47 -7.90
N ALA A 13 -19.62 8.56 -7.16
CA ALA A 13 -18.77 9.75 -7.23
C ALA A 13 -17.32 9.41 -6.88
N LYS A 14 -17.11 8.69 -5.78
CA LYS A 14 -15.76 8.22 -5.41
C LYS A 14 -15.14 7.34 -6.49
N ARG A 15 -15.89 6.44 -7.09
CA ARG A 15 -15.37 5.59 -8.17
C ARG A 15 -15.01 6.40 -9.41
N CYS A 16 -15.80 7.41 -9.77
CA CYS A 16 -15.47 8.32 -10.87
C CYS A 16 -14.17 9.07 -10.59
N MET A 17 -14.00 9.63 -9.39
CA MET A 17 -12.76 10.29 -8.97
C MET A 17 -11.57 9.34 -9.00
N ASP A 18 -11.73 8.12 -8.49
CA ASP A 18 -10.69 7.08 -8.52
C ASP A 18 -10.26 6.75 -9.96
N VAL A 19 -11.21 6.59 -10.88
CA VAL A 19 -10.92 6.26 -12.28
C VAL A 19 -10.21 7.43 -12.97
N VAL A 20 -10.75 8.65 -12.85
CA VAL A 20 -10.14 9.84 -13.47
C VAL A 20 -8.71 10.06 -12.95
N GLY A 21 -8.53 10.05 -11.63
CA GLY A 21 -7.21 10.22 -11.02
C GLY A 21 -6.24 9.08 -11.36
N ALA A 22 -6.73 7.85 -11.44
CA ALA A 22 -5.89 6.71 -11.83
C ALA A 22 -5.50 6.73 -13.31
N VAL A 23 -6.35 7.21 -14.22
CA VAL A 23 -5.99 7.41 -15.63
C VAL A 23 -4.87 8.45 -15.75
N ILE A 24 -5.03 9.60 -15.08
CA ILE A 24 -3.99 10.64 -15.04
C ILE A 24 -2.70 10.07 -14.41
N GLY A 25 -2.84 9.36 -13.28
CA GLY A 25 -1.72 8.71 -12.62
C GLY A 25 -0.99 7.71 -13.52
N CYS A 26 -1.68 6.88 -14.27
CA CYS A 26 -1.09 5.96 -15.25
C CYS A 26 -0.32 6.70 -16.36
N ILE A 27 -0.91 7.75 -16.93
CA ILE A 27 -0.26 8.54 -17.99
C ILE A 27 1.07 9.13 -17.51
N ILE A 28 1.10 9.68 -16.28
CA ILE A 28 2.30 10.23 -15.67
C ILE A 28 3.29 9.12 -15.29
N SER A 29 2.80 7.99 -14.83
CA SER A 29 3.63 6.89 -14.32
C SER A 29 4.40 6.17 -15.40
N ILE A 30 3.83 6.00 -16.59
CA ILE A 30 4.45 5.24 -17.68
C ILE A 30 5.85 5.77 -18.04
N PRO A 31 6.07 7.06 -18.37
CA PRO A 31 7.38 7.58 -18.69
C PRO A 31 8.36 7.49 -17.50
N ILE A 32 7.89 7.73 -16.28
CA ILE A 32 8.73 7.63 -15.07
C ILE A 32 9.21 6.19 -14.87
N ILE A 33 8.30 5.21 -14.99
CA ILE A 33 8.63 3.79 -14.89
C ILE A 33 9.62 3.39 -15.98
N ALA A 34 9.45 3.86 -17.21
CA ALA A 34 10.36 3.56 -18.31
C ALA A 34 11.80 4.03 -18.04
N VAL A 35 11.95 5.25 -17.51
CA VAL A 35 13.27 5.80 -17.13
C VAL A 35 13.89 5.01 -15.98
N VAL A 36 13.13 4.73 -14.94
CA VAL A 36 13.61 4.05 -13.71
C VAL A 36 13.86 2.55 -13.95
N ALA A 37 13.21 1.95 -14.92
CA ALA A 37 13.39 0.53 -15.26
C ALA A 37 14.84 0.21 -15.67
N ILE A 38 15.54 1.14 -16.32
CA ILE A 38 16.92 0.93 -16.78
C ILE A 38 17.87 0.71 -15.60
N PRO A 39 18.03 1.66 -14.66
CA PRO A 39 18.94 1.47 -13.52
C PRO A 39 18.51 0.33 -12.60
N LEU A 40 17.19 0.08 -12.44
CA LEU A 40 16.71 -1.06 -11.66
C LEU A 40 17.15 -2.40 -12.23
N LYS A 41 17.07 -2.56 -13.55
CA LYS A 41 17.50 -3.79 -14.23
C LYS A 41 19.00 -3.97 -14.23
N LEU A 42 19.77 -2.88 -14.35
CA LEU A 42 21.23 -2.92 -14.31
C LEU A 42 21.75 -3.28 -12.91
N GLU A 43 21.13 -2.75 -11.85
CA GLU A 43 21.56 -3.03 -10.47
C GLU A 43 21.18 -4.44 -10.00
N SER A 44 19.98 -4.91 -10.36
CA SER A 44 19.49 -6.21 -9.94
C SER A 44 18.75 -6.90 -11.10
N PRO A 45 19.40 -7.88 -11.77
CA PRO A 45 18.75 -8.66 -12.82
C PRO A 45 17.49 -9.38 -12.32
N GLY A 46 16.42 -9.39 -13.16
CA GLY A 46 15.18 -10.07 -12.83
C GLY A 46 13.93 -9.27 -13.22
N PRO A 47 12.72 -9.62 -12.74
CA PRO A 47 11.47 -8.96 -13.10
C PRO A 47 11.44 -7.52 -12.61
N LEU A 48 10.91 -6.59 -13.42
CA LEU A 48 10.75 -5.18 -13.07
C LEU A 48 9.66 -4.98 -12.02
N PHE A 49 8.56 -5.71 -12.18
CA PHE A 49 7.40 -5.62 -11.29
C PHE A 49 7.44 -6.70 -10.22
N PHE A 50 7.03 -6.32 -9.04
CA PHE A 50 6.79 -7.20 -7.91
C PHE A 50 5.29 -7.25 -7.61
N LYS A 51 4.77 -8.46 -7.41
CA LYS A 51 3.38 -8.68 -7.02
C LYS A 51 3.33 -9.21 -5.60
N GLN A 52 2.46 -8.63 -4.77
CA GLN A 52 2.28 -9.11 -3.42
C GLN A 52 0.80 -9.32 -3.11
N LYS A 53 0.46 -10.49 -2.58
CA LYS A 53 -0.89 -10.80 -2.13
C LYS A 53 -1.22 -9.99 -0.88
N ARG A 54 -2.34 -9.29 -0.92
CA ARG A 54 -2.84 -8.44 0.16
C ARG A 54 -4.31 -8.74 0.45
N VAL A 55 -4.78 -8.23 1.58
CA VAL A 55 -6.17 -8.35 1.99
C VAL A 55 -6.84 -6.99 1.83
N GLY A 56 -7.91 -6.98 1.04
CA GLY A 56 -8.71 -5.79 0.73
C GLY A 56 -10.05 -5.79 1.46
N ARG A 57 -10.99 -5.03 0.89
CA ARG A 57 -12.33 -4.85 1.47
C ARG A 57 -13.00 -6.19 1.78
N ASN A 58 -13.58 -6.28 2.98
CA ASN A 58 -14.30 -7.46 3.49
C ASN A 58 -13.45 -8.75 3.50
N GLY A 59 -12.14 -8.62 3.64
CA GLY A 59 -11.24 -9.77 3.69
C GLY A 59 -10.92 -10.42 2.34
N ARG A 60 -11.32 -9.83 1.22
CA ARG A 60 -11.02 -10.35 -0.12
C ARG A 60 -9.55 -10.21 -0.45
N TYR A 61 -8.95 -11.27 -0.97
CA TYR A 61 -7.57 -11.26 -1.43
C TYR A 61 -7.45 -10.60 -2.81
N PHE A 62 -6.40 -9.80 -2.98
CA PHE A 62 -6.02 -9.24 -4.27
C PHE A 62 -4.50 -9.12 -4.36
N TYR A 63 -3.98 -8.73 -5.51
CA TYR A 63 -2.55 -8.49 -5.71
C TYR A 63 -2.29 -7.01 -5.93
N ILE A 64 -1.37 -6.43 -5.14
CA ILE A 64 -0.81 -5.13 -5.43
C ILE A 64 0.39 -5.27 -6.36
N HIS A 65 0.57 -4.28 -7.23
CA HIS A 65 1.71 -4.18 -8.12
C HIS A 65 2.63 -3.05 -7.67
N LYS A 66 3.93 -3.34 -7.61
CA LYS A 66 4.98 -2.37 -7.28
C LYS A 66 6.16 -2.55 -8.23
N LEU A 67 7.03 -1.55 -8.32
CA LEU A 67 8.37 -1.78 -8.86
C LEU A 67 9.19 -2.55 -7.82
N ARG A 68 10.04 -3.45 -8.31
CA ARG A 68 10.91 -4.23 -7.44
C ARG A 68 12.04 -3.36 -6.89
N SER A 69 11.96 -3.00 -5.63
CA SER A 69 12.96 -2.19 -4.91
C SER A 69 13.97 -3.02 -4.11
N MET A 70 13.81 -4.33 -4.09
CA MET A 70 14.64 -5.27 -3.32
C MET A 70 15.30 -6.29 -4.24
N TYR A 71 16.38 -6.92 -3.74
CA TYR A 71 17.01 -8.07 -4.38
C TYR A 71 16.04 -9.25 -4.50
N VAL A 72 16.32 -10.17 -5.43
CA VAL A 72 15.42 -11.30 -5.75
C VAL A 72 15.23 -12.24 -4.56
N ASP A 73 16.23 -12.39 -3.69
CA ASP A 73 16.26 -13.22 -2.49
C ASP A 73 15.66 -12.56 -1.23
N ALA A 74 15.13 -11.34 -1.36
CA ALA A 74 14.66 -10.52 -0.25
C ALA A 74 13.63 -11.21 0.66
N GLU A 75 12.72 -11.99 0.10
CA GLU A 75 11.68 -12.68 0.89
C GLU A 75 12.27 -13.82 1.74
N ALA A 76 13.25 -14.55 1.22
CA ALA A 76 13.95 -15.58 1.99
C ALA A 76 14.69 -14.97 3.19
N ARG A 77 15.32 -13.81 3.01
CA ARG A 77 16.07 -13.09 4.04
C ARG A 77 15.18 -12.39 5.08
N LYS A 78 13.89 -12.21 4.82
CA LYS A 78 12.98 -11.51 5.73
C LYS A 78 12.92 -12.14 7.11
N LYS A 79 12.91 -13.47 7.19
CA LYS A 79 12.80 -14.19 8.47
C LYS A 79 13.98 -13.90 9.41
N GLU A 80 15.18 -13.75 8.86
CA GLU A 80 16.40 -13.47 9.61
C GLU A 80 16.41 -12.04 10.17
N LEU A 81 15.72 -11.13 9.49
CA LEU A 81 15.64 -9.71 9.85
C LEU A 81 14.45 -9.36 10.76
N MET A 82 13.57 -10.31 11.07
CA MET A 82 12.39 -10.05 11.93
C MET A 82 12.79 -9.56 13.34
N ALA A 83 13.93 -9.98 13.86
CA ALA A 83 14.43 -9.51 15.16
C ALA A 83 14.86 -8.02 15.16
N GLN A 84 15.03 -7.41 13.98
CA GLN A 84 15.42 -6.01 13.79
C GLN A 84 14.23 -5.13 13.37
N ASN A 85 13.00 -5.59 13.62
CA ASN A 85 11.80 -4.82 13.30
C ASN A 85 11.72 -3.57 14.18
N GLU A 86 11.55 -2.40 13.57
CA GLU A 86 11.44 -1.09 14.23
C GLU A 86 9.97 -0.76 14.62
N MET A 87 9.00 -1.54 14.13
CA MET A 87 7.59 -1.36 14.48
C MET A 87 7.20 -2.23 15.66
N ASN A 88 6.44 -1.66 16.57
CA ASN A 88 5.70 -2.41 17.58
C ASN A 88 4.41 -2.98 16.95
N GLY A 89 4.20 -4.28 17.06
CA GLY A 89 3.01 -4.96 16.57
C GLY A 89 3.20 -5.70 15.25
N LEU A 90 2.17 -5.71 14.40
CA LEU A 90 2.03 -6.66 13.29
C LEU A 90 2.74 -6.24 11.99
N MET A 91 3.16 -4.99 11.88
CA MET A 91 3.83 -4.47 10.69
C MET A 91 5.34 -4.65 10.79
N PHE A 92 5.99 -4.89 9.65
CA PHE A 92 7.44 -4.87 9.55
C PHE A 92 7.93 -3.55 8.95
N LYS A 93 8.80 -2.86 9.66
CA LYS A 93 9.49 -1.64 9.22
C LYS A 93 10.96 -1.74 9.63
N MET A 94 11.84 -1.39 8.74
CA MET A 94 13.28 -1.28 8.97
C MET A 94 13.81 -0.17 8.08
N GLU A 95 14.42 0.87 8.66
CA GLU A 95 14.89 2.05 7.93
C GLU A 95 16.05 1.67 6.99
N ASP A 96 17.06 0.98 7.51
CA ASP A 96 18.19 0.51 6.73
C ASP A 96 18.10 -0.98 6.39
N ASP A 97 17.04 -1.34 5.65
CA ASP A 97 16.80 -2.72 5.22
C ASP A 97 17.85 -3.15 4.17
N PRO A 98 18.76 -4.11 4.50
CA PRO A 98 19.84 -4.55 3.61
C PRO A 98 19.35 -5.30 2.36
N ARG A 99 18.06 -5.63 2.29
CA ARG A 99 17.43 -6.26 1.12
C ARG A 99 17.12 -5.25 0.02
N VAL A 100 17.12 -3.94 0.35
CA VAL A 100 16.77 -2.87 -0.58
C VAL A 100 17.99 -2.49 -1.40
N THR A 101 17.85 -2.43 -2.74
CA THR A 101 18.90 -1.99 -3.65
C THR A 101 19.15 -0.47 -3.51
N LYS A 102 20.23 0.06 -4.05
CA LYS A 102 20.51 1.52 -4.02
C LYS A 102 19.44 2.30 -4.77
N VAL A 103 19.10 1.86 -5.99
CA VAL A 103 18.00 2.43 -6.77
C VAL A 103 16.68 2.20 -6.04
N GLY A 104 16.52 1.03 -5.40
CA GLY A 104 15.39 0.69 -4.55
C GLY A 104 15.17 1.69 -3.40
N LYS A 105 16.22 2.12 -2.71
CA LYS A 105 16.14 3.16 -1.66
C LYS A 105 15.61 4.49 -2.22
N PHE A 106 16.08 4.90 -3.39
CA PHE A 106 15.61 6.11 -4.06
C PHE A 106 14.11 6.03 -4.42
N ILE A 107 13.67 4.95 -5.11
CA ILE A 107 12.28 4.84 -5.56
C ILE A 107 11.30 4.67 -4.39
N ARG A 108 11.71 4.05 -3.28
CA ARG A 108 10.90 3.96 -2.05
C ARG A 108 10.76 5.31 -1.35
N ARG A 109 11.84 6.07 -1.25
CA ARG A 109 11.82 7.42 -0.67
C ARG A 109 10.92 8.39 -1.44
N THR A 110 10.86 8.24 -2.76
CA THR A 110 10.05 9.06 -3.66
C THR A 110 8.68 8.43 -3.97
N SER A 111 8.37 7.27 -3.41
CA SER A 111 7.16 6.47 -3.68
C SER A 111 6.95 6.11 -5.16
N ILE A 112 7.99 6.19 -5.98
CA ILE A 112 7.96 5.77 -7.40
C ILE A 112 7.69 4.27 -7.51
N ASP A 113 8.11 3.47 -6.54
CA ASP A 113 7.83 2.04 -6.50
C ASP A 113 6.34 1.71 -6.43
N GLU A 114 5.50 2.63 -5.97
CA GLU A 114 4.06 2.46 -5.83
C GLU A 114 3.24 2.92 -7.05
N LEU A 115 3.87 3.56 -8.04
CA LEU A 115 3.20 4.04 -9.26
C LEU A 115 2.38 2.97 -10.00
N PRO A 116 2.80 1.69 -10.09
CA PRO A 116 1.99 0.66 -10.72
C PRO A 116 0.63 0.43 -10.06
N GLN A 117 0.41 0.87 -8.81
CA GLN A 117 -0.87 0.72 -8.12
C GLN A 117 -2.00 1.58 -8.72
N PHE A 118 -1.68 2.63 -9.51
CA PHE A 118 -2.72 3.31 -10.28
C PHE A 118 -3.48 2.35 -11.20
N PHE A 119 -2.80 1.34 -11.72
CA PHE A 119 -3.45 0.28 -12.48
C PHE A 119 -4.37 -0.59 -11.62
N ASP A 120 -3.99 -0.87 -10.36
CA ASP A 120 -4.84 -1.61 -9.42
C ASP A 120 -6.10 -0.81 -9.05
N VAL A 121 -6.01 0.53 -9.04
CA VAL A 121 -7.17 1.42 -8.88
C VAL A 121 -8.10 1.34 -10.10
N LEU A 122 -7.56 1.36 -11.32
CA LEU A 122 -8.36 1.21 -12.55
C LEU A 122 -9.10 -0.13 -12.58
N ARG A 123 -8.46 -1.21 -12.16
CA ARG A 123 -9.08 -2.54 -12.03
C ARG A 123 -10.18 -2.58 -10.98
N GLY A 124 -10.18 -1.65 -10.03
CA GLY A 124 -11.16 -1.57 -8.95
C GLY A 124 -10.78 -2.35 -7.69
N ASP A 125 -9.58 -2.91 -7.63
CA ASP A 125 -9.04 -3.59 -6.46
C ASP A 125 -8.67 -2.59 -5.35
N MET A 126 -8.25 -1.38 -5.75
CA MET A 126 -7.86 -0.28 -4.88
C MET A 126 -8.64 1.01 -5.16
N SER A 127 -8.44 1.99 -4.31
CA SER A 127 -8.84 3.39 -4.42
C SER A 127 -7.60 4.29 -4.38
N LEU A 128 -7.70 5.54 -4.79
CA LEU A 128 -6.64 6.53 -4.60
C LEU A 128 -6.38 6.75 -3.11
N VAL A 129 -7.46 6.99 -2.35
CA VAL A 129 -7.41 7.22 -0.90
C VAL A 129 -8.21 6.13 -0.18
N GLY A 130 -7.60 5.52 0.82
CA GLY A 130 -8.20 4.45 1.61
C GLY A 130 -7.23 3.92 2.67
N THR A 131 -7.62 2.86 3.36
CA THR A 131 -6.77 2.22 4.37
C THR A 131 -5.64 1.42 3.73
N ARG A 132 -4.52 1.25 4.45
CA ARG A 132 -3.41 0.41 3.96
C ARG A 132 -3.83 -1.07 3.96
N PRO A 133 -3.71 -1.77 2.82
CA PRO A 133 -4.03 -3.20 2.79
C PRO A 133 -2.96 -4.02 3.54
N PRO A 134 -3.35 -4.84 4.54
CA PRO A 134 -2.42 -5.71 5.24
C PRO A 134 -1.89 -6.83 4.33
N THR A 135 -0.72 -7.36 4.68
CA THR A 135 -0.25 -8.63 4.14
C THR A 135 -1.14 -9.77 4.66
N VAL A 136 -1.07 -10.93 4.02
CA VAL A 136 -1.80 -12.12 4.49
C VAL A 136 -1.37 -12.52 5.90
N ASP A 137 -0.07 -12.40 6.20
CA ASP A 137 0.47 -12.79 7.52
C ASP A 137 0.10 -11.79 8.62
N GLU A 138 0.07 -10.48 8.33
CA GLU A 138 -0.50 -9.46 9.22
C GLU A 138 -1.97 -9.77 9.51
N TYR A 139 -2.76 -10.04 8.47
CA TYR A 139 -4.20 -10.31 8.61
C TYR A 139 -4.53 -11.55 9.44
N LYS A 140 -3.73 -12.60 9.37
CA LYS A 140 -3.92 -13.81 10.19
C LYS A 140 -3.82 -13.52 11.69
N GLN A 141 -3.11 -12.48 12.07
CA GLN A 141 -2.89 -12.04 13.44
C GLN A 141 -3.87 -10.92 13.87
N TYR A 142 -4.78 -10.49 12.97
CA TYR A 142 -5.75 -9.43 13.26
C TYR A 142 -6.78 -9.88 14.30
N GLU A 143 -6.91 -9.08 15.33
CA GLU A 143 -8.02 -9.14 16.26
C GLU A 143 -9.30 -8.54 15.64
N SER A 144 -10.43 -8.66 16.34
CA SER A 144 -11.73 -8.23 15.81
C SER A 144 -11.78 -6.73 15.49
N HIS A 145 -11.16 -5.88 16.31
CA HIS A 145 -11.15 -4.43 16.12
C HIS A 145 -10.28 -4.02 14.92
N HIS A 146 -9.17 -4.71 14.66
CA HIS A 146 -8.31 -4.47 13.48
C HIS A 146 -9.07 -4.68 12.16
N LYS A 147 -10.01 -5.64 12.13
CA LYS A 147 -10.77 -5.98 10.91
C LYS A 147 -11.67 -4.84 10.41
N ARG A 148 -11.99 -3.85 11.27
CA ARG A 148 -12.75 -2.66 10.86
C ARG A 148 -12.04 -1.88 9.75
N ARG A 149 -10.70 -1.88 9.71
CA ARG A 149 -9.90 -1.27 8.64
C ARG A 149 -10.23 -1.80 7.24
N LEU A 150 -10.81 -3.01 7.16
CA LEU A 150 -11.17 -3.67 5.90
C LEU A 150 -12.61 -3.39 5.46
N SER A 151 -13.34 -2.50 6.12
CA SER A 151 -14.72 -2.15 5.74
C SER A 151 -14.80 -1.29 4.46
N MET A 152 -13.69 -0.62 4.09
CA MET A 152 -13.57 0.17 2.87
C MET A 152 -12.50 -0.41 1.92
N LYS A 153 -12.49 0.07 0.66
CA LYS A 153 -11.43 -0.29 -0.28
C LYS A 153 -10.07 0.26 0.21
N PRO A 154 -8.98 -0.53 0.07
CA PRO A 154 -7.65 -0.03 0.37
C PRO A 154 -7.24 1.06 -0.61
N GLY A 155 -6.41 2.00 -0.13
CA GLY A 155 -5.91 3.11 -0.92
C GLY A 155 -4.43 2.97 -1.28
N ILE A 156 -4.00 3.73 -2.31
CA ILE A 156 -2.58 4.01 -2.56
C ILE A 156 -2.04 4.86 -1.42
N THR A 157 -2.82 5.86 -0.99
CA THR A 157 -2.54 6.69 0.19
C THR A 157 -3.71 6.64 1.18
N GLY A 158 -3.51 7.12 2.39
CA GLY A 158 -4.52 7.17 3.43
C GLY A 158 -4.13 8.08 4.58
N LEU A 159 -5.05 8.29 5.53
CA LEU A 159 -4.86 9.24 6.61
C LEU A 159 -3.58 9.00 7.41
N TRP A 160 -3.28 7.76 7.82
CA TRP A 160 -2.07 7.45 8.57
C TRP A 160 -0.78 7.76 7.78
N GLN A 161 -0.81 7.60 6.45
CA GLN A 161 0.35 7.85 5.59
C GLN A 161 0.68 9.33 5.48
N VAL A 162 -0.33 10.20 5.52
CA VAL A 162 -0.14 11.66 5.48
C VAL A 162 0.03 12.30 6.86
N SER A 163 -0.34 11.56 7.94
CA SER A 163 -0.24 12.03 9.33
C SER A 163 1.10 11.71 10.01
N GLY A 164 2.14 11.34 9.25
CA GLY A 164 3.46 11.04 9.81
C GLY A 164 3.88 9.59 9.67
N ARG A 165 3.70 9.02 8.47
CA ARG A 165 4.08 7.63 8.11
C ARG A 165 5.41 7.16 8.69
N SER A 166 6.42 8.05 8.72
CA SER A 166 7.77 7.70 9.18
C SER A 166 7.91 7.70 10.70
N ASP A 167 7.06 8.45 11.39
CA ASP A 167 7.18 8.70 12.84
C ASP A 167 6.26 7.79 13.66
N ILE A 168 5.28 7.12 12.99
CA ILE A 168 4.36 6.20 13.66
C ILE A 168 5.04 4.83 13.78
N GLU A 169 5.30 4.39 14.99
CA GLU A 169 5.94 3.12 15.33
C GLU A 169 4.96 2.10 15.93
N ASP A 170 3.78 2.55 16.38
CA ASP A 170 2.76 1.70 16.97
C ASP A 170 1.68 1.33 15.95
N PHE A 171 1.44 0.03 15.81
CA PHE A 171 0.40 -0.49 14.91
C PHE A 171 -1.01 -0.07 15.35
N GLU A 172 -1.28 0.05 16.66
CA GLU A 172 -2.58 0.48 17.16
C GLU A 172 -2.88 1.95 16.77
N GLU A 173 -1.87 2.79 16.67
CA GLU A 173 -2.04 4.15 16.18
C GLU A 173 -2.42 4.17 14.69
N VAL A 174 -1.78 3.31 13.87
CA VAL A 174 -2.19 3.11 12.47
C VAL A 174 -3.65 2.67 12.38
N VAL A 175 -4.08 1.74 13.25
CA VAL A 175 -5.47 1.28 13.31
C VAL A 175 -6.43 2.42 13.64
N LYS A 176 -6.10 3.25 14.65
CA LYS A 176 -6.92 4.41 15.04
C LYS A 176 -7.10 5.39 13.89
N LEU A 177 -6.02 5.73 13.19
CA LEU A 177 -6.07 6.66 12.03
C LEU A 177 -6.88 6.09 10.86
N ASP A 178 -6.70 4.82 10.55
CA ASP A 178 -7.48 4.16 9.49
C ASP A 178 -8.98 4.07 9.86
N VAL A 179 -9.31 3.79 11.13
CA VAL A 179 -10.70 3.78 11.61
C VAL A 179 -11.27 5.20 11.62
N ALA A 180 -10.49 6.20 12.04
CA ALA A 180 -10.92 7.60 12.00
C ALA A 180 -11.24 8.05 10.57
N TYR A 181 -10.44 7.66 9.58
CA TYR A 181 -10.73 7.90 8.17
C TYR A 181 -12.07 7.28 7.74
N ILE A 182 -12.33 6.04 8.17
CA ILE A 182 -13.57 5.32 7.83
C ILE A 182 -14.79 5.99 8.47
N ASP A 183 -14.69 6.36 9.75
CA ASP A 183 -15.81 6.89 10.52
C ASP A 183 -16.18 8.32 10.14
N ASN A 184 -15.18 9.11 9.73
CA ASN A 184 -15.36 10.50 9.29
C ASN A 184 -15.33 10.64 7.77
N TRP A 185 -15.47 9.53 7.04
CA TRP A 185 -15.36 9.58 5.59
C TRP A 185 -16.39 10.53 4.96
N SER A 186 -15.89 11.43 4.14
CA SER A 186 -16.73 12.23 3.26
C SER A 186 -16.07 12.30 1.87
N LEU A 187 -16.84 12.73 0.86
CA LEU A 187 -16.31 12.89 -0.49
C LEU A 187 -15.25 14.01 -0.58
N TRP A 188 -15.27 14.95 0.34
CA TRP A 188 -14.50 16.20 0.32
C TRP A 188 -13.50 16.35 1.48
N GLY A 189 -13.41 15.42 2.40
CA GLY A 189 -12.53 15.52 3.57
C GLY A 189 -12.12 14.21 4.17
#